data_76538823a0a724689a683949feecb147
#
_entry.id   76538823a0a724689a683949feecb147
#
_cell.length_a   1.000
_cell.length_b   1.000
_cell.length_c   1.000
_cell.angle_alpha   90.00
_cell.angle_beta   90.00
_cell.angle_gamma   90.00
#
_symmetry.space_group_name_H-M   'P 1'
#
loop_
_entity.id
_entity.type
_entity.pdbx_description
1 polymer ?
#
loop_
_entity_poly.entity_id
_entity_poly.type
_entity_poly.pdbx_seq_one_letter_code
_entity_poly.pdbx_strand_id
1 'polypeptide(L)'
;MSISSCCKHNNKSKKCRRKSDGKIFDLPRRFTRKKCKRGIKGFTARSSCAPYKDCMKGGSKKKYSAVAVIDMNNIKGTVRFNSINDRTTIRYNIVGLSSGYHGMHIHKCGDMSKGCDSGCEHFNPTNSQHGGPHSKIRHAGDLGNVHSVKKHAKGSITVKHLSCNPKSDFSIIGRMIILHEAKDDLGKGGNEESLKTGNAGKRIACAIIGLIE
;
A
#
# COMPACT_ATOMS: atom_id res chain seq x y z
N MET A 1 -11.73 0.29 38.08
CA MET A 1 -12.79 0.16 37.03
C MET A 1 -12.21 0.47 35.67
N SER A 2 -12.29 -0.42 34.70
CA SER A 2 -11.78 -0.16 33.37
C SER A 2 -12.69 0.81 32.60
N ILE A 3 -12.09 1.84 31.98
CA ILE A 3 -12.83 2.81 31.16
C ILE A 3 -13.19 2.15 29.82
N SER A 4 -14.48 2.01 29.54
CA SER A 4 -14.97 1.36 28.32
C SER A 4 -14.63 2.17 27.05
N SER A 5 -14.55 1.47 25.89
CA SER A 5 -14.38 2.12 24.59
C SER A 5 -15.55 3.07 24.28
N CYS A 6 -15.24 4.25 23.70
CA CYS A 6 -16.28 5.20 23.26
C CYS A 6 -17.26 4.60 22.24
N CYS A 7 -16.90 3.51 21.58
CA CYS A 7 -17.76 2.79 20.65
C CYS A 7 -18.72 1.79 21.33
N LYS A 8 -18.43 1.39 22.57
CA LYS A 8 -19.17 0.36 23.31
C LYS A 8 -19.71 0.83 24.67
N HIS A 9 -19.52 2.13 25.03
CA HIS A 9 -20.02 2.64 26.32
C HIS A 9 -21.56 2.56 26.41
N ASN A 10 -22.05 2.36 27.61
CA ASN A 10 -23.47 2.43 27.92
C ASN A 10 -23.86 3.84 28.40
N ASN A 11 -25.16 4.12 28.49
CA ASN A 11 -25.66 5.45 28.88
C ASN A 11 -25.33 5.85 30.33
N LYS A 12 -24.87 4.93 31.16
CA LYS A 12 -24.47 5.17 32.56
C LYS A 12 -22.99 5.53 32.69
N SER A 13 -22.19 5.38 31.64
CA SER A 13 -20.74 5.67 31.65
C SER A 13 -20.49 7.17 31.72
N LYS A 14 -19.71 7.63 32.73
CA LYS A 14 -19.28 9.04 32.83
C LYS A 14 -18.06 9.36 31.95
N LYS A 15 -17.27 8.36 31.58
CA LYS A 15 -16.07 8.51 30.74
C LYS A 15 -15.98 7.39 29.72
N CYS A 16 -15.31 7.67 28.58
CA CYS A 16 -14.98 6.66 27.60
C CYS A 16 -13.59 6.90 26.99
N ARG A 17 -12.95 5.81 26.50
CA ARG A 17 -11.63 5.86 25.87
C ARG A 17 -11.74 5.69 24.36
N ARG A 18 -11.15 6.59 23.59
CA ARG A 18 -11.07 6.49 22.12
C ARG A 18 -10.08 5.40 21.73
N LYS A 19 -10.44 4.61 20.69
CA LYS A 19 -9.65 3.44 20.28
C LYS A 19 -8.36 3.81 19.60
N SER A 20 -8.34 4.87 18.77
CA SER A 20 -7.20 5.24 17.92
C SER A 20 -5.98 5.74 18.69
N ASP A 21 -6.18 6.51 19.76
CA ASP A 21 -5.10 7.20 20.48
C ASP A 21 -5.19 7.07 22.01
N GLY A 22 -6.13 6.28 22.50
CA GLY A 22 -6.31 6.05 23.95
C GLY A 22 -6.90 7.24 24.74
N LYS A 23 -7.17 8.38 24.08
CA LYS A 23 -7.67 9.60 24.76
C LYS A 23 -8.99 9.36 25.47
N ILE A 24 -9.11 9.88 26.71
CA ILE A 24 -10.30 9.76 27.55
C ILE A 24 -11.16 11.01 27.36
N PHE A 25 -12.47 10.80 27.31
CA PHE A 25 -13.48 11.85 27.18
C PHE A 25 -14.57 11.71 28.22
N ASP A 26 -15.04 12.84 28.73
CA ASP A 26 -16.20 12.88 29.61
C ASP A 26 -17.51 12.69 28.84
N LEU A 27 -18.48 12.09 29.47
CA LEU A 27 -19.84 11.83 28.98
C LEU A 27 -20.86 12.40 29.98
N PRO A 28 -22.05 12.78 29.50
CA PRO A 28 -22.54 12.79 28.14
C PRO A 28 -21.94 13.91 27.29
N ARG A 29 -21.84 13.70 25.99
CA ARG A 29 -21.47 14.74 25.02
C ARG A 29 -22.72 15.39 24.44
N ARG A 30 -22.58 16.67 24.01
CA ARG A 30 -23.67 17.45 23.37
C ARG A 30 -24.37 16.68 22.23
N PHE A 31 -23.60 15.89 21.47
CA PHE A 31 -24.14 15.01 20.43
C PHE A 31 -23.91 13.55 20.78
N THR A 32 -24.97 12.76 20.62
CA THR A 32 -24.90 11.30 20.84
C THR A 32 -24.08 10.62 19.74
N ARG A 33 -23.60 9.42 20.02
CA ARG A 33 -22.93 8.57 19.04
C ARG A 33 -23.77 8.38 17.77
N LYS A 34 -25.10 8.17 17.90
CA LYS A 34 -26.03 8.02 16.77
C LYS A 34 -26.08 9.27 15.90
N LYS A 35 -26.11 10.45 16.50
CA LYS A 35 -26.12 11.74 15.81
C LYS A 35 -24.79 12.01 15.11
N CYS A 36 -23.65 11.73 15.76
CA CYS A 36 -22.31 11.88 15.17
C CYS A 36 -22.09 10.97 13.93
N LYS A 37 -22.65 9.77 13.93
CA LYS A 37 -22.57 8.85 12.77
C LYS A 37 -23.29 9.34 11.52
N ARG A 38 -24.19 10.32 11.62
CA ARG A 38 -24.95 10.87 10.48
C ARG A 38 -24.20 11.99 9.76
N GLY A 39 -22.95 12.29 10.13
CA GLY A 39 -22.12 13.28 9.40
C GLY A 39 -22.51 14.73 9.66
N ILE A 40 -22.44 15.18 10.90
CA ILE A 40 -22.72 16.56 11.28
C ILE A 40 -21.57 17.49 10.88
N LYS A 41 -21.89 18.66 10.29
CA LYS A 41 -20.91 19.68 9.90
C LYS A 41 -20.76 20.75 11.01
N GLY A 42 -19.58 21.41 11.05
CA GLY A 42 -19.28 22.54 11.93
C GLY A 42 -18.27 22.21 13.05
N PHE A 43 -17.60 23.25 13.59
CA PHE A 43 -16.53 23.11 14.58
C PHE A 43 -17.03 22.49 15.89
N THR A 44 -18.12 23.00 16.46
CA THR A 44 -18.71 22.48 17.72
C THR A 44 -19.16 21.02 17.58
N ALA A 45 -19.70 20.67 16.40
CA ALA A 45 -20.10 19.30 16.13
C ALA A 45 -18.89 18.34 16.06
N ARG A 46 -17.80 18.76 15.42
CA ARG A 46 -16.55 17.98 15.35
C ARG A 46 -15.97 17.74 16.75
N SER A 47 -15.91 18.75 17.59
CA SER A 47 -15.43 18.65 18.97
C SER A 47 -16.29 17.69 19.81
N SER A 48 -17.61 17.82 19.74
CA SER A 48 -18.53 16.92 20.46
C SER A 48 -18.48 15.48 19.95
N CYS A 49 -18.22 15.27 18.67
CA CYS A 49 -18.13 13.94 18.07
C CYS A 49 -16.71 13.31 18.12
N ALA A 50 -15.71 14.03 18.60
CA ALA A 50 -14.33 13.54 18.68
C ALA A 50 -14.17 12.17 19.38
N PRO A 51 -14.89 11.86 20.47
CA PRO A 51 -14.83 10.53 21.10
C PRO A 51 -15.26 9.39 20.18
N TYR A 52 -16.18 9.67 19.26
CA TYR A 52 -16.86 8.69 18.41
C TYR A 52 -16.25 8.57 17.01
N LYS A 53 -15.12 9.24 16.75
CA LYS A 53 -14.44 9.22 15.46
C LYS A 53 -14.21 7.80 14.95
N ASP A 54 -13.77 6.90 15.80
CA ASP A 54 -13.51 5.50 15.45
C ASP A 54 -14.76 4.62 15.43
N CYS A 55 -15.89 5.15 15.90
CA CYS A 55 -17.17 4.43 15.92
C CYS A 55 -18.00 4.68 14.66
N MET A 56 -17.58 5.60 13.84
CA MET A 56 -18.16 5.78 12.52
C MET A 56 -17.93 4.46 11.79
N LYS A 57 -18.98 3.71 11.48
CA LYS A 57 -18.87 2.63 10.50
C LYS A 57 -18.19 3.26 9.29
N GLY A 58 -17.04 2.72 8.92
CA GLY A 58 -16.22 3.28 7.86
C GLY A 58 -17.13 3.69 6.71
N GLY A 59 -16.98 4.92 6.25
CA GLY A 59 -17.54 5.33 4.98
C GLY A 59 -17.24 4.21 4.02
N SER A 60 -18.14 3.87 3.10
CA SER A 60 -18.01 2.72 2.21
C SER A 60 -16.54 2.59 1.82
N LYS A 61 -15.92 1.45 2.16
CA LYS A 61 -14.50 1.24 1.95
C LYS A 61 -14.25 1.46 0.47
N LYS A 62 -13.82 2.67 0.07
CA LYS A 62 -13.57 2.94 -1.33
C LYS A 62 -12.50 1.96 -1.77
N LYS A 63 -12.89 1.11 -2.67
CA LYS A 63 -12.02 0.17 -3.36
C LYS A 63 -11.50 0.89 -4.60
N TYR A 64 -10.21 0.89 -4.77
CA TYR A 64 -9.55 1.37 -5.97
C TYR A 64 -8.83 0.21 -6.62
N SER A 65 -8.88 0.12 -7.92
CA SER A 65 -8.21 -0.91 -8.70
C SER A 65 -7.29 -0.29 -9.74
N ALA A 66 -6.19 -0.96 -10.03
CA ALA A 66 -5.23 -0.55 -11.04
C ALA A 66 -4.65 -1.78 -11.75
N VAL A 67 -4.10 -1.56 -12.93
CA VAL A 67 -3.42 -2.60 -13.71
C VAL A 67 -2.18 -2.04 -14.39
N ALA A 68 -1.15 -2.86 -14.49
CA ALA A 68 -0.03 -2.68 -15.39
C ALA A 68 -0.02 -3.85 -16.38
N VAL A 69 0.05 -3.55 -17.67
CA VAL A 69 0.12 -4.54 -18.76
C VAL A 69 1.54 -4.55 -19.28
N ILE A 70 2.24 -5.66 -19.07
CA ILE A 70 3.61 -5.86 -19.52
C ILE A 70 3.57 -6.52 -20.89
N ASP A 71 4.24 -5.91 -21.87
CA ASP A 71 4.50 -6.48 -23.20
C ASP A 71 5.83 -5.94 -23.70
N MET A 72 6.92 -6.57 -23.29
CA MET A 72 8.29 -6.11 -23.56
C MET A 72 9.27 -7.29 -23.51
N ASN A 73 10.21 -7.34 -24.46
CA ASN A 73 11.32 -8.31 -24.48
C ASN A 73 10.84 -9.78 -24.36
N ASN A 74 9.74 -10.14 -25.04
CA ASN A 74 9.07 -11.45 -24.95
C ASN A 74 8.49 -11.77 -23.57
N ILE A 75 8.51 -10.82 -22.63
CA ILE A 75 7.84 -10.95 -21.33
C ILE A 75 6.48 -10.29 -21.45
N LYS A 76 5.41 -11.06 -21.20
CA LYS A 76 4.02 -10.61 -21.32
C LYS A 76 3.23 -10.95 -20.08
N GLY A 77 2.29 -10.09 -19.74
CA GLY A 77 1.40 -10.40 -18.61
C GLY A 77 0.72 -9.19 -18.00
N THR A 78 0.11 -9.42 -16.87
CA THR A 78 -0.58 -8.37 -16.12
C THR A 78 -0.22 -8.40 -14.65
N VAL A 79 -0.11 -7.22 -14.07
CA VAL A 79 -0.05 -7.02 -12.61
C VAL A 79 -1.26 -6.18 -12.22
N ARG A 80 -2.16 -6.77 -11.43
CA ARG A 80 -3.40 -6.13 -10.98
C ARG A 80 -3.30 -5.75 -9.50
N PHE A 81 -3.73 -4.55 -9.18
CA PHE A 81 -3.67 -3.96 -7.85
C PHE A 81 -5.08 -3.68 -7.34
N ASN A 82 -5.38 -4.08 -6.12
CA ASN A 82 -6.66 -3.79 -5.46
C ASN A 82 -6.40 -3.23 -4.07
N SER A 83 -6.70 -1.96 -3.88
CA SER A 83 -6.53 -1.26 -2.61
C SER A 83 -7.83 -1.16 -1.83
N ILE A 84 -7.78 -1.56 -0.58
CA ILE A 84 -8.85 -1.39 0.40
C ILE A 84 -8.21 -0.89 1.70
N ASN A 85 -8.56 0.32 2.12
CA ASN A 85 -7.94 1.01 3.27
C ASN A 85 -6.41 1.19 3.06
N ASP A 86 -5.60 0.65 4.00
CA ASP A 86 -4.14 0.72 4.05
C ASP A 86 -3.44 -0.48 3.39
N ARG A 87 -4.20 -1.37 2.75
CA ARG A 87 -3.69 -2.59 2.15
C ARG A 87 -3.94 -2.63 0.65
N THR A 88 -2.92 -3.03 -0.08
CA THR A 88 -3.02 -3.31 -1.52
C THR A 88 -2.67 -4.76 -1.79
N THR A 89 -3.60 -5.49 -2.36
CA THR A 89 -3.39 -6.84 -2.88
C THR A 89 -2.97 -6.75 -4.34
N ILE A 90 -1.83 -7.32 -4.65
CA ILE A 90 -1.19 -7.34 -5.96
C ILE A 90 -1.26 -8.77 -6.47
N ARG A 91 -1.84 -8.98 -7.65
CA ARG A 91 -1.88 -10.28 -8.35
C ARG A 91 -1.15 -10.15 -9.66
N TYR A 92 -0.27 -11.08 -9.93
CA TYR A 92 0.48 -11.11 -11.18
C TYR A 92 0.32 -12.43 -11.91
N ASN A 93 0.35 -12.35 -13.25
CA ASN A 93 0.36 -13.48 -14.16
C ASN A 93 1.23 -13.07 -15.35
N ILE A 94 2.45 -13.60 -15.41
CA ILE A 94 3.52 -13.13 -16.30
C ILE A 94 4.14 -14.36 -16.98
N VAL A 95 4.28 -14.32 -18.28
CA VAL A 95 4.97 -15.35 -19.08
C VAL A 95 6.22 -14.76 -19.73
N GLY A 96 7.18 -15.61 -20.08
CA GLY A 96 8.42 -15.21 -20.74
C GLY A 96 9.60 -14.96 -19.81
N LEU A 97 9.40 -14.89 -18.48
CA LEU A 97 10.49 -14.78 -17.50
C LEU A 97 11.31 -16.06 -17.48
N SER A 98 12.64 -15.97 -17.41
CA SER A 98 13.53 -17.11 -17.16
C SER A 98 13.12 -17.81 -15.85
N SER A 99 13.42 -19.10 -15.73
CA SER A 99 13.12 -19.83 -14.50
C SER A 99 13.98 -19.32 -13.35
N GLY A 100 13.37 -19.14 -12.17
CA GLY A 100 14.05 -18.61 -10.99
C GLY A 100 13.30 -17.49 -10.33
N TYR A 101 14.00 -16.77 -9.46
CA TYR A 101 13.47 -15.59 -8.74
C TYR A 101 13.88 -14.29 -9.43
N HIS A 102 12.95 -13.37 -9.53
CA HIS A 102 13.14 -12.05 -10.13
C HIS A 102 12.62 -10.98 -9.20
N GLY A 103 13.42 -9.96 -8.92
CA GLY A 103 12.96 -8.79 -8.16
C GLY A 103 11.81 -8.11 -8.88
N MET A 104 10.79 -7.69 -8.13
CA MET A 104 9.67 -6.93 -8.63
C MET A 104 9.46 -5.71 -7.75
N HIS A 105 9.54 -4.50 -8.33
CA HIS A 105 9.45 -3.26 -7.57
C HIS A 105 8.56 -2.23 -8.27
N ILE A 106 7.94 -1.35 -7.48
CA ILE A 106 7.31 -0.14 -7.99
C ILE A 106 8.34 0.98 -7.95
N HIS A 107 8.62 1.58 -9.09
CA HIS A 107 9.54 2.69 -9.24
C HIS A 107 8.80 4.04 -9.20
N LYS A 108 9.52 5.10 -8.84
CA LYS A 108 8.99 6.43 -8.58
C LYS A 108 8.39 7.09 -9.83
N CYS A 109 9.03 6.92 -10.97
CA CYS A 109 8.64 7.56 -12.23
C CYS A 109 7.83 6.61 -13.11
N GLY A 110 6.89 7.14 -13.89
CA GLY A 110 6.15 6.43 -14.93
C GLY A 110 6.60 6.88 -16.33
N ASP A 111 7.84 7.34 -16.47
CA ASP A 111 8.42 7.75 -17.74
C ASP A 111 8.92 6.53 -18.52
N MET A 112 8.48 6.38 -19.76
CA MET A 112 8.87 5.29 -20.67
C MET A 112 9.79 5.77 -21.81
N SER A 113 10.27 7.01 -21.75
CA SER A 113 11.05 7.62 -22.85
C SER A 113 12.35 6.87 -23.17
N LYS A 114 12.95 6.21 -22.18
CA LYS A 114 14.10 5.31 -22.31
C LYS A 114 13.77 3.90 -21.83
N GLY A 115 12.55 3.43 -22.06
CA GLY A 115 12.06 2.15 -21.55
C GLY A 115 12.06 2.09 -20.02
N CYS A 116 12.50 0.98 -19.46
CA CYS A 116 12.50 0.78 -18.01
C CYS A 116 13.55 1.63 -17.28
N ASP A 117 14.56 2.15 -17.96
CA ASP A 117 15.63 2.93 -17.33
C ASP A 117 15.17 4.29 -16.83
N SER A 118 14.12 4.86 -17.45
CA SER A 118 13.50 6.11 -17.00
C SER A 118 12.63 5.97 -15.73
N GLY A 119 12.48 4.78 -15.17
CA GLY A 119 11.63 4.52 -13.99
C GLY A 119 12.11 5.15 -12.69
N CYS A 120 13.27 5.80 -12.67
CA CYS A 120 13.93 6.35 -11.48
C CYS A 120 14.29 5.25 -10.46
N GLU A 121 14.45 5.61 -9.18
CA GLU A 121 14.64 4.68 -8.06
C GLU A 121 13.32 4.05 -7.60
N HIS A 122 13.39 3.13 -6.66
CA HIS A 122 12.20 2.54 -6.02
C HIS A 122 11.31 3.62 -5.40
N PHE A 123 10.00 3.42 -5.42
CA PHE A 123 9.05 4.33 -4.80
C PHE A 123 9.24 4.34 -3.28
N ASN A 124 9.82 5.42 -2.76
CA ASN A 124 10.26 5.55 -1.38
C ASN A 124 9.81 6.89 -0.75
N PRO A 125 8.51 7.08 -0.47
CA PRO A 125 8.01 8.33 0.11
C PRO A 125 8.43 8.53 1.58
N THR A 126 8.98 7.52 2.23
CA THR A 126 9.40 7.54 3.64
C THR A 126 10.90 7.65 3.83
N ASN A 127 11.68 7.75 2.75
CA ASN A 127 13.13 7.80 2.76
C ASN A 127 13.77 6.69 3.62
N SER A 128 13.29 5.47 3.45
CA SER A 128 13.78 4.26 4.12
C SER A 128 14.87 3.57 3.30
N GLN A 129 15.56 2.60 3.87
CA GLN A 129 16.40 1.67 3.13
C GLN A 129 15.55 0.59 2.46
N HIS A 130 16.12 -0.09 1.45
CA HIS A 130 15.51 -1.24 0.80
C HIS A 130 15.28 -2.40 1.77
N GLY A 131 14.24 -3.17 1.51
CA GLY A 131 13.93 -4.36 2.32
C GLY A 131 12.85 -5.25 1.73
N GLY A 132 12.60 -6.38 2.34
CA GLY A 132 11.56 -7.29 1.91
C GLY A 132 10.13 -6.71 2.08
N PRO A 133 9.13 -7.23 1.36
CA PRO A 133 7.77 -6.67 1.30
C PRO A 133 7.04 -6.63 2.64
N HIS A 134 7.50 -7.40 3.62
CA HIS A 134 6.94 -7.44 4.97
C HIS A 134 7.92 -6.91 6.04
N SER A 135 9.09 -6.44 5.64
CA SER A 135 10.07 -5.83 6.54
C SER A 135 9.51 -4.53 7.14
N LYS A 136 9.90 -4.22 8.36
CA LYS A 136 9.54 -2.97 9.04
C LYS A 136 10.21 -1.77 8.37
N ILE A 137 11.45 -1.94 7.93
CA ILE A 137 12.23 -0.96 7.16
C ILE A 137 12.25 -1.46 5.72
N ARG A 138 11.72 -0.68 4.79
CA ARG A 138 11.72 -0.92 3.35
C ARG A 138 11.21 0.30 2.59
N HIS A 139 11.45 0.37 1.30
CA HIS A 139 10.73 1.29 0.41
C HIS A 139 9.25 0.87 0.29
N ALA A 140 8.36 1.80 0.05
CA ALA A 140 6.95 1.46 -0.22
C ALA A 140 6.83 0.56 -1.46
N GLY A 141 7.69 0.77 -2.46
CA GLY A 141 7.73 0.04 -3.72
C GLY A 141 8.36 -1.35 -3.68
N ASP A 142 8.96 -1.78 -2.56
CA ASP A 142 9.62 -3.09 -2.48
C ASP A 142 8.58 -4.22 -2.37
N LEU A 143 8.46 -5.02 -3.42
CA LEU A 143 7.52 -6.14 -3.50
C LEU A 143 8.22 -7.50 -3.36
N GLY A 144 9.57 -7.50 -3.29
CA GLY A 144 10.38 -8.71 -3.20
C GLY A 144 10.45 -9.45 -4.52
N ASN A 145 10.29 -10.76 -4.50
CA ASN A 145 10.53 -11.61 -5.65
C ASN A 145 9.26 -12.25 -6.21
N VAL A 146 9.18 -12.37 -7.52
CA VAL A 146 8.32 -13.30 -8.23
C VAL A 146 9.10 -14.57 -8.57
N HIS A 147 8.48 -15.73 -8.46
CA HIS A 147 9.09 -17.00 -8.81
C HIS A 147 8.53 -17.50 -10.14
N SER A 148 9.40 -17.68 -11.13
CA SER A 148 9.07 -18.20 -12.45
C SER A 148 9.45 -19.66 -12.56
N VAL A 149 8.51 -20.50 -13.02
CA VAL A 149 8.71 -21.90 -13.32
C VAL A 149 8.26 -22.14 -14.76
N LYS A 150 9.10 -22.77 -15.57
CA LYS A 150 8.82 -23.00 -17.00
C LYS A 150 8.37 -21.71 -17.72
N LYS A 151 9.09 -20.63 -17.49
CA LYS A 151 8.83 -19.29 -18.06
C LYS A 151 7.48 -18.67 -17.64
N HIS A 152 6.88 -19.13 -16.54
CA HIS A 152 5.61 -18.60 -16.05
C HIS A 152 5.70 -18.28 -14.56
N ALA A 153 5.39 -17.02 -14.22
CA ALA A 153 5.26 -16.53 -12.85
C ALA A 153 3.81 -16.12 -12.57
N LYS A 154 3.18 -16.74 -11.58
CA LYS A 154 1.82 -16.42 -11.16
C LYS A 154 1.75 -16.40 -9.64
N GLY A 155 1.16 -15.37 -9.08
CA GLY A 155 1.08 -15.26 -7.63
C GLY A 155 0.31 -14.04 -7.15
N SER A 156 0.35 -13.87 -5.84
CA SER A 156 -0.30 -12.74 -5.16
C SER A 156 0.47 -12.35 -3.90
N ILE A 157 0.56 -11.05 -3.66
CA ILE A 157 1.11 -10.48 -2.43
C ILE A 157 0.19 -9.39 -1.90
N THR A 158 0.10 -9.23 -0.59
CA THR A 158 -0.62 -8.13 0.05
C THR A 158 0.32 -7.31 0.90
N VAL A 159 0.45 -6.04 0.60
CA VAL A 159 1.34 -5.11 1.30
C VAL A 159 0.57 -3.95 1.90
N LYS A 160 1.17 -3.28 2.89
CA LYS A 160 0.74 -1.99 3.41
C LYS A 160 1.51 -0.86 2.73
N HIS A 161 1.03 0.37 2.94
CA HIS A 161 1.70 1.59 2.45
C HIS A 161 1.83 1.66 0.91
N LEU A 162 0.83 1.10 0.20
CA LEU A 162 0.57 1.35 -1.21
C LEU A 162 -0.92 1.62 -1.41
N SER A 163 -1.27 2.44 -2.40
CA SER A 163 -2.64 2.80 -2.67
C SER A 163 -2.90 3.03 -4.16
N CYS A 164 -3.99 2.47 -4.68
CA CYS A 164 -4.51 2.84 -5.99
C CYS A 164 -5.37 4.11 -5.95
N ASN A 165 -5.54 4.76 -4.79
CA ASN A 165 -6.20 6.07 -4.70
C ASN A 165 -5.24 7.16 -5.21
N PRO A 166 -5.56 7.88 -6.31
CA PRO A 166 -4.68 8.92 -6.86
C PRO A 166 -4.38 10.07 -5.87
N LYS A 167 -5.22 10.26 -4.86
CA LYS A 167 -5.07 11.32 -3.83
C LYS A 167 -4.28 10.89 -2.60
N SER A 168 -3.70 9.70 -2.61
CA SER A 168 -2.88 9.18 -1.51
C SER A 168 -1.41 9.55 -1.70
N ASP A 169 -0.70 9.90 -0.62
CA ASP A 169 0.75 10.09 -0.64
C ASP A 169 1.49 8.78 -1.02
N PHE A 170 0.84 7.64 -0.86
CA PHE A 170 1.31 6.32 -1.26
C PHE A 170 0.68 5.84 -2.58
N SER A 171 0.20 6.79 -3.42
CA SER A 171 -0.40 6.45 -4.72
C SER A 171 0.62 5.79 -5.65
N ILE A 172 0.20 4.68 -6.26
CA ILE A 172 0.99 3.98 -7.29
C ILE A 172 0.54 4.33 -8.71
N ILE A 173 -0.50 5.13 -8.87
CA ILE A 173 -1.04 5.49 -10.19
C ILE A 173 -0.04 6.39 -10.92
N GLY A 174 0.21 6.06 -12.19
CA GLY A 174 1.19 6.74 -13.03
C GLY A 174 2.65 6.39 -12.73
N ARG A 175 2.90 5.49 -11.78
CA ARG A 175 4.24 4.94 -11.50
C ARG A 175 4.50 3.72 -12.35
N MET A 176 5.73 3.21 -12.30
CA MET A 176 6.15 2.06 -13.10
C MET A 176 6.34 0.83 -12.22
N ILE A 177 5.76 -0.30 -12.60
CA ILE A 177 6.17 -1.61 -12.10
C ILE A 177 7.34 -2.10 -12.95
N ILE A 178 8.40 -2.60 -12.29
CA ILE A 178 9.60 -3.11 -12.97
C ILE A 178 9.89 -4.53 -12.49
N LEU A 179 10.25 -5.39 -13.43
CA LEU A 179 10.81 -6.72 -13.19
C LEU A 179 12.31 -6.67 -13.43
N HIS A 180 13.05 -7.33 -12.56
CA HIS A 180 14.50 -7.38 -12.60
C HIS A 180 15.03 -8.75 -13.04
N GLU A 181 16.26 -8.76 -13.57
CA GLU A 181 16.92 -9.95 -14.06
C GLU A 181 17.25 -10.93 -12.94
N ALA A 182 17.71 -10.44 -11.80
CA ALA A 182 18.18 -11.24 -10.69
C ALA A 182 17.19 -11.25 -9.50
N LYS A 183 17.48 -12.15 -8.57
CA LYS A 183 16.77 -12.24 -7.28
C LYS A 183 17.08 -11.02 -6.43
N ASP A 184 16.05 -10.38 -5.89
CA ASP A 184 16.13 -9.40 -4.83
C ASP A 184 16.58 -10.09 -3.51
N ASP A 185 17.65 -9.62 -2.90
CA ASP A 185 18.20 -10.12 -1.65
C ASP A 185 17.49 -9.60 -0.40
N LEU A 186 16.49 -8.72 -0.58
CA LEU A 186 15.63 -8.14 0.46
C LEU A 186 16.41 -7.26 1.47
N GLY A 187 17.49 -6.62 1.02
CA GLY A 187 18.36 -5.80 1.86
C GLY A 187 19.29 -6.60 2.76
N LYS A 188 19.57 -7.86 2.43
CA LYS A 188 20.36 -8.81 3.23
C LYS A 188 21.71 -9.17 2.60
N GLY A 189 22.07 -8.53 1.50
CA GLY A 189 23.32 -8.83 0.77
C GLY A 189 24.58 -8.29 1.41
N GLY A 190 24.49 -7.50 2.48
CA GLY A 190 25.65 -7.03 3.25
C GLY A 190 26.48 -5.93 2.56
N ASN A 191 25.97 -5.33 1.49
CA ASN A 191 26.61 -4.23 0.77
C ASN A 191 25.64 -3.04 0.60
N GLU A 192 26.17 -1.91 0.16
CA GLU A 192 25.41 -0.67 0.01
C GLU A 192 24.31 -0.79 -1.06
N GLU A 193 24.59 -1.48 -2.16
CA GLU A 193 23.63 -1.70 -3.25
C GLU A 193 22.45 -2.54 -2.80
N SER A 194 22.65 -3.52 -1.92
CA SER A 194 21.59 -4.30 -1.27
C SER A 194 20.60 -3.40 -0.53
N LEU A 195 21.09 -2.38 0.17
CA LEU A 195 20.27 -1.43 0.93
C LEU A 195 19.59 -0.38 0.04
N LYS A 196 19.94 -0.31 -1.25
CA LYS A 196 19.33 0.57 -2.26
C LYS A 196 18.38 -0.16 -3.18
N THR A 197 18.77 -1.33 -3.70
CA THR A 197 18.07 -2.00 -4.80
C THR A 197 17.82 -3.48 -4.56
N GLY A 198 18.36 -4.06 -3.50
CA GLY A 198 18.31 -5.50 -3.24
C GLY A 198 19.18 -6.34 -4.17
N ASN A 199 20.21 -5.74 -4.81
CA ASN A 199 21.06 -6.41 -5.80
C ASN A 199 20.28 -7.11 -6.93
N ALA A 200 19.08 -6.60 -7.25
CA ALA A 200 18.16 -7.27 -8.18
C ALA A 200 18.60 -7.20 -9.66
N GLY A 201 19.66 -6.47 -9.97
CA GLY A 201 20.26 -6.42 -11.30
C GLY A 201 19.46 -5.60 -12.32
N LYS A 202 19.61 -5.93 -13.62
CA LYS A 202 19.03 -5.17 -14.71
C LYS A 202 17.51 -5.15 -14.71
N ARG A 203 16.93 -4.09 -15.28
CA ARG A 203 15.49 -3.93 -15.51
C ARG A 203 15.13 -4.62 -16.82
N ILE A 204 14.41 -5.72 -16.78
CA ILE A 204 14.14 -6.57 -17.95
C ILE A 204 12.75 -6.37 -18.55
N ALA A 205 11.79 -5.93 -17.75
CA ALA A 205 10.46 -5.56 -18.25
C ALA A 205 9.78 -4.58 -17.29
N CYS A 206 8.92 -3.73 -17.84
CA CYS A 206 8.20 -2.74 -17.07
C CYS A 206 6.87 -2.35 -17.71
N ALA A 207 6.01 -1.70 -16.92
CA ALA A 207 4.77 -1.10 -17.40
C ALA A 207 4.29 0.00 -16.46
N ILE A 208 3.57 0.98 -16.99
CA ILE A 208 2.92 2.04 -16.21
C ILE A 208 1.67 1.47 -15.52
N ILE A 209 1.46 1.85 -14.27
CA ILE A 209 0.30 1.45 -13.47
C ILE A 209 -0.85 2.41 -13.74
N GLY A 210 -1.85 1.94 -14.50
CA GLY A 210 -3.08 2.68 -14.82
C GLY A 210 -4.23 2.37 -13.87
N LEU A 211 -5.06 3.39 -13.59
CA LEU A 211 -6.30 3.21 -12.83
C LEU A 211 -7.30 2.39 -13.64
N ILE A 212 -8.08 1.54 -12.97
CA ILE A 212 -9.24 0.84 -13.54
C ILE A 212 -10.49 1.41 -12.89
N GLU A 213 -11.49 1.76 -13.69
CA GLU A 213 -12.82 2.16 -13.23
C GLU A 213 -13.65 0.97 -12.72
#